data_3ad1c6f3df65ccb85763589db5acb887
#
_entry.id   3ad1c6f3df65ccb85763589db5acb887
#
_cell.length_a   1.000
_cell.length_b   1.000
_cell.length_c   1.000
_cell.angle_alpha   90.00
_cell.angle_beta   90.00
_cell.angle_gamma   90.00
#
_symmetry.space_group_name_H-M   'P 1'
#
loop_
_entity.id
_entity.type
_entity.pdbx_description
1 polymer ?
#
loop_
_entity_poly.entity_id
_entity_poly.type
_entity_poly.pdbx_seq_one_letter_code
_entity_poly.pdbx_strand_id
1 'polypeptide(L)'
;MPLNAAAVAKLLRLNEALLRVLPGQRETWVFLVKADGALRGAAVKLPAQQLTAQVERLRAGVDASSGRIPDFDLALAHELYRQLLGPLEAALTGVEHLIVAPSGSLLSLPPALLVRRPATPGDYQQAAWLVRDMAFSLLPSVVALEQFRQIAGVSQARLPFIGFGDPVFSERAGVALRSGGGGVDRVIQKCQLDAQALSQLPQLPETAVELRTLAQTLGAKPDQGVVLGQQATVSAVQASHLQNYRIIAFATHALLPGELDCLTEPALALTPQTSSHDGDNGLLGASAIANLRLDAEWVLLSACNTAGEGGERLRGEGLSGLATAFFYAGARSLLASHWYVVSEPTVLLTTRTFDAYQKSPGMGRAEALRRAQLTLLEKPNMAHPIFWAAFTLIGESSFSR
;
A
#
# COMPACT_ATOMS: atom_id res chain seq x y z
N MET A 1 -20.72 17.44 6.61
CA MET A 1 -20.06 18.61 7.23
C MET A 1 -18.56 18.29 7.34
N PRO A 2 -17.65 19.25 7.21
CA PRO A 2 -16.25 18.99 7.48
C PRO A 2 -16.08 18.58 8.96
N LEU A 3 -15.32 17.51 9.21
CA LEU A 3 -15.02 17.06 10.56
C LEU A 3 -14.14 18.11 11.27
N ASN A 4 -14.59 18.65 12.37
CA ASN A 4 -13.76 19.47 13.25
C ASN A 4 -12.95 18.60 14.23
N ALA A 5 -11.98 19.19 14.93
CA ALA A 5 -11.11 18.45 15.86
C ALA A 5 -11.89 17.68 16.95
N ALA A 6 -12.98 18.25 17.47
CA ALA A 6 -13.81 17.61 18.49
C ALA A 6 -14.56 16.38 17.94
N ALA A 7 -15.01 16.44 16.68
CA ALA A 7 -15.62 15.28 16.01
C ALA A 7 -14.59 14.19 15.75
N VAL A 8 -13.39 14.55 15.28
CA VAL A 8 -12.28 13.61 15.11
C VAL A 8 -11.91 12.93 16.44
N ALA A 9 -11.76 13.69 17.52
CA ALA A 9 -11.41 13.16 18.83
C ALA A 9 -12.38 12.06 19.31
N LYS A 10 -13.69 12.20 19.04
CA LYS A 10 -14.70 11.18 19.38
C LYS A 10 -14.55 9.87 18.61
N LEU A 11 -13.88 9.90 17.45
CA LEU A 11 -13.62 8.73 16.62
C LEU A 11 -12.31 8.03 17.00
N LEU A 12 -11.43 8.70 17.75
CA LEU A 12 -10.15 8.16 18.20
C LEU A 12 -10.31 7.33 19.49
N ARG A 13 -9.51 6.29 19.62
CA ARG A 13 -9.35 5.53 20.86
C ARG A 13 -8.34 6.19 21.77
N LEU A 14 -8.29 5.82 23.05
CA LEU A 14 -7.49 6.49 24.08
C LEU A 14 -6.00 6.60 23.75
N ASN A 15 -5.44 5.59 23.09
CA ASN A 15 -4.03 5.53 22.69
C ASN A 15 -3.78 5.91 21.21
N GLU A 16 -4.81 6.42 20.52
CA GLU A 16 -4.72 6.87 19.14
C GLU A 16 -4.55 8.39 19.06
N ALA A 17 -3.83 8.83 18.05
CA ALA A 17 -3.81 10.22 17.61
C ALA A 17 -3.92 10.30 16.09
N LEU A 18 -4.52 11.37 15.57
CA LEU A 18 -4.56 11.66 14.14
C LEU A 18 -3.61 12.80 13.82
N LEU A 19 -2.67 12.52 12.92
CA LEU A 19 -1.74 13.49 12.35
C LEU A 19 -2.20 13.90 10.94
N ARG A 20 -2.39 15.18 10.73
CA ARG A 20 -2.60 15.77 9.42
C ARG A 20 -1.38 16.61 9.04
N VAL A 21 -0.84 16.38 7.83
CA VAL A 21 0.26 17.16 7.27
C VAL A 21 -0.23 17.85 5.99
N LEU A 22 -0.04 19.14 5.91
CA LEU A 22 -0.48 20.00 4.80
C LEU A 22 0.71 20.79 4.25
N PRO A 23 1.42 20.26 3.25
CA PRO A 23 2.50 21.00 2.60
C PRO A 23 1.94 22.19 1.83
N GLY A 24 2.50 23.39 2.10
CA GLY A 24 2.19 24.61 1.40
C GLY A 24 3.39 25.17 0.64
N GLN A 25 3.19 26.25 -0.11
CA GLN A 25 4.25 26.84 -0.94
C GLN A 25 5.42 27.42 -0.13
N ARG A 26 5.18 27.92 1.07
CA ARG A 26 6.19 28.55 1.94
C ARG A 26 6.52 27.76 3.18
N GLU A 27 5.55 27.03 3.70
CA GLU A 27 5.62 26.28 4.95
C GLU A 27 4.70 25.07 4.91
N THR A 28 4.98 24.10 5.74
CA THR A 28 4.15 22.90 5.95
C THR A 28 3.42 23.04 7.29
N TRP A 29 2.11 22.83 7.28
CA TRP A 29 1.31 22.80 8.50
C TRP A 29 1.16 21.37 8.99
N VAL A 30 1.38 21.16 10.29
CA VAL A 30 1.18 19.89 10.97
C VAL A 30 0.15 20.05 12.08
N PHE A 31 -0.81 19.13 12.15
CA PHE A 31 -1.86 19.13 13.17
C PHE A 31 -1.98 17.73 13.77
N LEU A 32 -2.04 17.67 15.10
CA LEU A 32 -2.26 16.45 15.86
C LEU A 32 -3.53 16.59 16.70
N VAL A 33 -4.43 15.63 16.57
CA VAL A 33 -5.65 15.51 17.39
C VAL A 33 -5.55 14.24 18.21
N LYS A 34 -5.80 14.32 19.50
CA LYS A 34 -5.86 13.18 20.43
C LYS A 34 -7.29 12.87 20.85
N ALA A 35 -7.50 11.67 21.37
CA ALA A 35 -8.82 11.21 21.85
C ALA A 35 -9.39 12.05 23.02
N ASP A 36 -8.51 12.70 23.80
CA ASP A 36 -8.91 13.63 24.88
C ASP A 36 -9.41 15.00 24.37
N GLY A 37 -9.46 15.20 23.05
CA GLY A 37 -9.86 16.46 22.41
C GLY A 37 -8.72 17.45 22.25
N ALA A 38 -7.51 17.16 22.73
CA ALA A 38 -6.36 18.04 22.56
C ALA A 38 -6.02 18.19 21.07
N LEU A 39 -6.00 19.42 20.59
CA LEU A 39 -5.50 19.80 19.27
C LEU A 39 -4.18 20.55 19.45
N ARG A 40 -3.16 20.11 18.73
CA ARG A 40 -1.90 20.82 18.59
C ARG A 40 -1.62 21.06 17.12
N GLY A 41 -1.06 22.21 16.80
CA GLY A 41 -0.68 22.56 15.43
C GLY A 41 0.59 23.39 15.42
N ALA A 42 1.37 23.25 14.36
CA ALA A 42 2.55 24.06 14.11
C ALA A 42 2.71 24.37 12.63
N ALA A 43 3.25 25.54 12.32
CA ALA A 43 3.76 25.89 11.00
C ALA A 43 5.28 25.60 11.00
N VAL A 44 5.70 24.78 10.07
CA VAL A 44 7.10 24.38 9.90
C VAL A 44 7.66 25.07 8.67
N LYS A 45 8.82 25.72 8.78
CA LYS A 45 9.51 26.35 7.64
C LYS A 45 10.08 25.31 6.69
N LEU A 46 9.19 24.56 6.05
CA LEU A 46 9.49 23.50 5.10
C LEU A 46 8.51 23.62 3.91
N PRO A 47 8.89 24.32 2.84
CA PRO A 47 8.08 24.42 1.63
C PRO A 47 7.82 23.06 1.00
N ALA A 48 6.68 22.89 0.32
CA ALA A 48 6.29 21.64 -0.34
C ALA A 48 7.36 21.11 -1.31
N GLN A 49 8.03 22.00 -2.05
CA GLN A 49 9.11 21.61 -2.96
C GLN A 49 10.31 21.02 -2.21
N GLN A 50 10.71 21.61 -1.09
CA GLN A 50 11.81 21.09 -0.27
C GLN A 50 11.43 19.77 0.39
N LEU A 51 10.20 19.65 0.89
CA LEU A 51 9.66 18.40 1.44
C LEU A 51 9.69 17.29 0.37
N THR A 52 9.28 17.60 -0.86
CA THR A 52 9.31 16.63 -1.97
C THR A 52 10.73 16.16 -2.24
N ALA A 53 11.72 17.06 -2.32
CA ALA A 53 13.12 16.69 -2.53
C ALA A 53 13.68 15.81 -1.38
N GLN A 54 13.29 16.09 -0.13
CA GLN A 54 13.68 15.25 1.01
C GLN A 54 13.05 13.84 0.93
N VAL A 55 11.76 13.75 0.56
CA VAL A 55 11.06 12.47 0.37
C VAL A 55 11.69 11.66 -0.75
N GLU A 56 11.94 12.28 -1.92
CA GLU A 56 12.59 11.63 -3.06
C GLU A 56 13.97 11.05 -2.68
N ARG A 57 14.76 11.82 -1.93
CA ARG A 57 16.06 11.35 -1.45
C ARG A 57 15.95 10.17 -0.48
N LEU A 58 14.99 10.18 0.45
CA LEU A 58 14.74 9.04 1.34
C LEU A 58 14.23 7.83 0.56
N ARG A 59 13.39 8.06 -0.44
CA ARG A 59 12.87 7.00 -1.32
C ARG A 59 13.98 6.34 -2.15
N ALA A 60 14.94 7.13 -2.65
CA ALA A 60 16.11 6.59 -3.34
C ALA A 60 16.92 5.61 -2.47
N GLY A 61 16.93 5.82 -1.14
CA GLY A 61 17.58 4.90 -0.17
C GLY A 61 16.85 3.56 0.04
N VAL A 62 15.68 3.35 -0.57
CA VAL A 62 14.93 2.08 -0.52
C VAL A 62 14.53 1.59 -1.93
N ASP A 63 15.20 2.08 -2.96
CA ASP A 63 15.02 1.66 -4.35
C ASP A 63 16.17 0.77 -4.79
N ALA A 64 15.91 -0.53 -4.94
CA ALA A 64 16.89 -1.51 -5.41
C ALA A 64 16.78 -1.81 -6.93
N SER A 65 16.16 -0.95 -7.73
CA SER A 65 15.99 -1.14 -9.17
C SER A 65 17.31 -1.31 -9.93
N SER A 66 18.41 -0.75 -9.40
CA SER A 66 19.77 -0.93 -9.92
C SER A 66 20.40 -2.32 -9.62
N GLY A 67 19.69 -3.21 -8.91
CA GLY A 67 20.19 -4.50 -8.45
C GLY A 67 21.10 -4.44 -7.21
N ARG A 68 21.25 -3.27 -6.60
CA ARG A 68 22.00 -3.06 -5.35
C ARG A 68 21.10 -2.39 -4.32
N ILE A 69 21.25 -2.78 -3.06
CA ILE A 69 20.60 -2.08 -1.94
C ILE A 69 21.41 -0.80 -1.68
N PRO A 70 20.81 0.39 -1.86
CA PRO A 70 21.47 1.66 -1.58
C PRO A 70 21.59 1.91 -0.08
N ASP A 71 22.45 2.84 0.33
CA ASP A 71 22.47 3.32 1.72
C ASP A 71 21.24 4.19 1.99
N PHE A 72 20.60 3.96 3.13
CA PHE A 72 19.49 4.80 3.58
C PHE A 72 20.00 5.94 4.47
N ASP A 73 19.55 7.16 4.17
CA ASP A 73 19.98 8.38 4.87
C ASP A 73 19.26 8.56 6.21
N LEU A 74 19.83 7.96 7.28
CA LEU A 74 19.32 8.07 8.65
C LEU A 74 19.32 9.52 9.17
N ALA A 75 20.29 10.34 8.74
CA ALA A 75 20.39 11.73 9.16
C ALA A 75 19.24 12.57 8.58
N LEU A 76 18.91 12.37 7.30
CA LEU A 76 17.77 13.01 6.65
C LEU A 76 16.43 12.53 7.22
N ALA A 77 16.31 11.23 7.54
CA ALA A 77 15.11 10.68 8.18
C ALA A 77 14.89 11.28 9.58
N HIS A 78 15.98 11.52 10.34
CA HIS A 78 15.90 12.23 11.60
C HIS A 78 15.56 13.71 11.42
N GLU A 79 16.17 14.39 10.46
CA GLU A 79 15.86 15.80 10.19
C GLU A 79 14.40 16.00 9.79
N LEU A 80 13.84 15.12 8.94
CA LEU A 80 12.44 15.17 8.58
C LEU A 80 11.52 14.89 9.78
N TYR A 81 11.87 13.93 10.66
CA TYR A 81 11.17 13.73 11.92
C TYR A 81 11.19 15.01 12.77
N ARG A 82 12.36 15.61 12.97
CA ARG A 82 12.53 16.82 13.77
C ARG A 82 11.70 17.99 13.22
N GLN A 83 11.63 18.13 11.91
CA GLN A 83 10.86 19.19 11.25
C GLN A 83 9.35 18.95 11.39
N LEU A 84 8.85 17.75 11.08
CA LEU A 84 7.41 17.49 11.02
C LEU A 84 6.79 17.16 12.39
N LEU A 85 7.48 16.37 13.20
CA LEU A 85 6.96 15.84 14.46
C LEU A 85 7.62 16.45 15.71
N GLY A 86 8.82 17.02 15.60
CA GLY A 86 9.49 17.68 16.71
C GLY A 86 8.64 18.73 17.42
N PRO A 87 7.91 19.62 16.70
CA PRO A 87 7.02 20.60 17.34
C PRO A 87 5.85 19.96 18.11
N LEU A 88 5.53 18.70 17.81
CA LEU A 88 4.41 17.95 18.40
C LEU A 88 4.89 16.86 19.38
N GLU A 89 6.20 16.70 19.61
CA GLU A 89 6.79 15.58 20.35
C GLU A 89 6.19 15.39 21.74
N ALA A 90 6.00 16.47 22.50
CA ALA A 90 5.35 16.39 23.81
C ALA A 90 3.90 15.85 23.74
N ALA A 91 3.19 16.14 22.67
CA ALA A 91 1.82 15.67 22.47
C ALA A 91 1.77 14.21 22.01
N LEU A 92 2.84 13.65 21.47
CA LEU A 92 2.94 12.22 21.11
C LEU A 92 3.13 11.31 22.34
N THR A 93 3.35 11.85 23.52
CA THR A 93 3.45 11.04 24.74
C THR A 93 2.17 10.26 24.99
N GLY A 94 2.32 8.93 25.17
CA GLY A 94 1.20 8.00 25.38
C GLY A 94 0.46 7.62 24.11
N VAL A 95 0.89 8.04 22.92
CA VAL A 95 0.35 7.59 21.64
C VAL A 95 1.03 6.28 21.26
N GLU A 96 0.24 5.22 21.12
CA GLU A 96 0.69 3.90 20.68
C GLU A 96 0.37 3.64 19.20
N HIS A 97 -0.60 4.38 18.65
CA HIS A 97 -1.01 4.30 17.26
C HIS A 97 -1.22 5.69 16.66
N LEU A 98 -0.41 6.02 15.66
CA LEU A 98 -0.51 7.27 14.92
C LEU A 98 -1.21 7.04 13.58
N ILE A 99 -2.42 7.56 13.47
CA ILE A 99 -3.21 7.59 12.24
C ILE A 99 -2.76 8.82 11.45
N VAL A 100 -2.23 8.61 10.26
CA VAL A 100 -1.67 9.71 9.45
C VAL A 100 -2.55 9.94 8.24
N ALA A 101 -2.94 11.19 8.02
CA ALA A 101 -3.57 11.65 6.79
C ALA A 101 -2.54 12.48 5.99
N PRO A 102 -1.70 11.82 5.17
CA PRO A 102 -0.64 12.50 4.41
C PRO A 102 -1.20 13.26 3.22
N SER A 103 -0.38 14.09 2.60
CA SER A 103 -0.65 14.71 1.30
C SER A 103 0.63 15.01 0.53
N GLY A 104 0.50 15.15 -0.79
CA GLY A 104 1.64 15.37 -1.69
C GLY A 104 2.62 14.20 -1.65
N SER A 105 3.91 14.52 -1.66
CA SER A 105 4.98 13.51 -1.66
C SER A 105 4.98 12.56 -0.44
N LEU A 106 4.39 12.98 0.69
CA LEU A 106 4.29 12.12 1.89
C LEU A 106 3.39 10.89 1.68
N LEU A 107 2.57 10.86 0.63
CA LEU A 107 1.80 9.67 0.25
C LEU A 107 2.71 8.48 -0.14
N SER A 108 3.94 8.74 -0.57
CA SER A 108 4.91 7.71 -0.97
C SER A 108 5.89 7.32 0.15
N LEU A 109 5.89 8.02 1.28
CA LEU A 109 6.83 7.79 2.38
C LEU A 109 6.14 7.17 3.59
N PRO A 110 6.38 5.88 3.91
CA PRO A 110 5.90 5.28 5.15
C PRO A 110 6.39 6.05 6.38
N PRO A 111 5.51 6.45 7.32
CA PRO A 111 5.93 7.15 8.55
C PRO A 111 6.91 6.34 9.41
N ALA A 112 6.90 5.02 9.28
CA ALA A 112 7.81 4.10 9.95
C ALA A 112 9.30 4.37 9.66
N LEU A 113 9.60 5.00 8.50
CA LEU A 113 10.96 5.38 8.07
C LEU A 113 11.56 6.57 8.84
N LEU A 114 10.77 7.29 9.63
CA LEU A 114 11.27 8.42 10.39
C LEU A 114 12.11 7.94 11.58
N VAL A 115 13.16 8.69 11.89
CA VAL A 115 14.13 8.38 12.96
C VAL A 115 14.06 9.46 14.04
N ARG A 116 13.78 9.06 15.27
CA ARG A 116 13.51 9.99 16.38
C ARG A 116 14.77 10.66 16.94
N ARG A 117 15.92 10.00 16.88
CA ARG A 117 17.19 10.51 17.39
C ARG A 117 18.29 10.36 16.35
N PRO A 118 19.35 11.21 16.40
CA PRO A 118 20.50 11.00 15.53
C PRO A 118 21.04 9.57 15.62
N ALA A 119 21.39 9.00 14.49
CA ALA A 119 21.91 7.63 14.39
C ALA A 119 23.19 7.59 13.56
N THR A 120 24.04 6.61 13.84
CA THR A 120 25.24 6.36 13.05
C THR A 120 24.87 5.87 11.65
N PRO A 121 25.43 6.42 10.56
CA PRO A 121 25.18 5.92 9.21
C PRO A 121 25.43 4.42 9.09
N GLY A 122 24.50 3.70 8.48
CA GLY A 122 24.56 2.25 8.31
C GLY A 122 24.12 1.42 9.51
N ASP A 123 23.98 2.01 10.70
CA ASP A 123 23.50 1.28 11.89
C ASP A 123 21.97 1.23 11.93
N TYR A 124 21.39 0.54 10.96
CA TYR A 124 19.94 0.43 10.82
C TYR A 124 19.28 -0.33 11.97
N GLN A 125 20.01 -1.30 12.54
CA GLN A 125 19.46 -2.13 13.62
C GLN A 125 19.30 -1.34 14.93
N GLN A 126 20.18 -0.40 15.24
CA GLN A 126 20.12 0.37 16.48
C GLN A 126 19.44 1.73 16.33
N ALA A 127 19.16 2.16 15.09
CA ALA A 127 18.51 3.43 14.85
C ALA A 127 17.17 3.54 15.59
N ALA A 128 16.90 4.72 16.14
CA ALA A 128 15.68 5.02 16.87
C ALA A 128 14.51 5.27 15.91
N TRP A 129 14.18 4.24 15.11
CA TRP A 129 13.05 4.27 14.20
C TRP A 129 11.75 4.54 14.93
N LEU A 130 10.88 5.39 14.37
CA LEU A 130 9.62 5.75 15.00
C LEU A 130 8.68 4.56 15.18
N VAL A 131 8.80 3.53 14.34
CA VAL A 131 8.07 2.27 14.45
C VAL A 131 8.37 1.50 15.75
N ARG A 132 9.49 1.78 16.41
CA ARG A 132 9.78 1.17 17.73
C ARG A 132 8.85 1.68 18.81
N ASP A 133 8.38 2.91 18.68
CA ASP A 133 7.58 3.59 19.70
C ASP A 133 6.07 3.40 19.44
N MET A 134 5.61 3.40 18.18
CA MET A 134 4.19 3.36 17.84
C MET A 134 3.89 2.67 16.52
N ALA A 135 2.65 2.20 16.39
CA ALA A 135 2.10 1.67 15.15
C ALA A 135 1.59 2.79 14.24
N PHE A 136 1.47 2.52 12.93
CA PHE A 136 1.01 3.48 11.94
C PHE A 136 -0.12 2.92 11.08
N SER A 137 -1.05 3.80 10.73
CA SER A 137 -1.97 3.58 9.60
C SER A 137 -2.17 4.87 8.83
N LEU A 138 -2.48 4.75 7.55
CA LEU A 138 -2.77 5.88 6.69
C LEU A 138 -4.27 6.01 6.44
N LEU A 139 -4.72 7.25 6.26
CA LEU A 139 -6.05 7.58 5.78
C LEU A 139 -5.95 8.34 4.45
N PRO A 140 -6.80 8.02 3.47
CA PRO A 140 -6.90 8.80 2.24
C PRO A 140 -7.32 10.26 2.52
N SER A 141 -8.15 10.45 3.55
CA SER A 141 -8.56 11.76 4.04
C SER A 141 -9.02 11.68 5.49
N VAL A 142 -9.07 12.81 6.20
CA VAL A 142 -9.58 12.86 7.58
C VAL A 142 -11.05 12.41 7.66
N VAL A 143 -11.85 12.73 6.65
CA VAL A 143 -13.28 12.34 6.59
C VAL A 143 -13.45 10.83 6.50
N ALA A 144 -12.51 10.13 5.88
CA ALA A 144 -12.54 8.67 5.76
C ALA A 144 -12.50 7.96 7.12
N LEU A 145 -11.96 8.60 8.18
CA LEU A 145 -11.94 8.02 9.52
C LEU A 145 -13.35 7.67 10.02
N GLU A 146 -14.32 8.55 9.82
CA GLU A 146 -15.72 8.29 10.22
C GLU A 146 -16.29 7.08 9.49
N GLN A 147 -16.09 7.01 8.19
CA GLN A 147 -16.55 5.89 7.36
C GLN A 147 -15.91 4.56 7.81
N PHE A 148 -14.59 4.56 8.05
CA PHE A 148 -13.90 3.35 8.51
C PHE A 148 -14.36 2.90 9.89
N ARG A 149 -14.66 3.81 10.81
CA ARG A 149 -15.22 3.46 12.11
C ARG A 149 -16.63 2.86 12.02
N GLN A 150 -17.44 3.30 11.03
CA GLN A 150 -18.77 2.73 10.78
C GLN A 150 -18.70 1.31 10.21
N ILE A 151 -17.72 1.01 9.36
CA ILE A 151 -17.55 -0.31 8.74
C ILE A 151 -16.59 -1.24 9.51
N ALA A 152 -16.13 -0.82 10.69
CA ALA A 152 -15.16 -1.56 11.52
C ALA A 152 -15.67 -2.93 12.06
N GLY A 153 -16.90 -3.33 11.72
CA GLY A 153 -17.49 -4.61 12.11
C GLY A 153 -16.72 -5.82 11.56
N VAL A 154 -16.99 -6.98 12.15
CA VAL A 154 -16.42 -8.26 11.69
C VAL A 154 -16.98 -8.63 10.32
N SER A 155 -16.13 -9.09 9.43
CA SER A 155 -16.52 -9.64 8.13
C SER A 155 -17.42 -10.87 8.34
N GLN A 156 -18.46 -11.00 7.51
CA GLN A 156 -19.31 -12.19 7.44
C GLN A 156 -18.76 -13.24 6.45
N ALA A 157 -17.64 -12.93 5.81
CA ALA A 157 -16.98 -13.85 4.88
C ALA A 157 -16.51 -15.12 5.60
N ARG A 158 -16.78 -16.27 4.99
CA ARG A 158 -16.54 -17.57 5.61
C ARG A 158 -15.21 -18.19 5.22
N LEU A 159 -14.66 -17.79 4.06
CA LEU A 159 -13.42 -18.33 3.53
C LEU A 159 -12.24 -17.45 4.01
N PRO A 160 -11.13 -18.07 4.45
CA PRO A 160 -10.06 -17.32 5.05
C PRO A 160 -9.29 -16.45 4.05
N PHE A 161 -9.02 -16.95 2.83
CA PHE A 161 -8.08 -16.32 1.92
C PHE A 161 -8.35 -16.69 0.46
N ILE A 162 -8.11 -15.71 -0.44
CA ILE A 162 -7.87 -15.91 -1.87
C ILE A 162 -6.75 -14.97 -2.33
N GLY A 163 -5.86 -15.48 -3.19
CA GLY A 163 -4.75 -14.70 -3.77
C GLY A 163 -4.63 -14.89 -5.27
N PHE A 164 -4.31 -13.79 -5.97
CA PHE A 164 -4.07 -13.73 -7.42
C PHE A 164 -2.63 -13.27 -7.64
N GLY A 165 -1.83 -14.02 -8.40
CA GLY A 165 -0.43 -13.68 -8.63
C GLY A 165 0.25 -14.47 -9.72
N ASP A 166 1.56 -14.20 -9.92
CA ASP A 166 2.39 -14.81 -10.95
C ASP A 166 1.73 -14.76 -12.34
N PRO A 167 1.17 -13.61 -12.76
CA PRO A 167 0.49 -13.53 -14.05
C PRO A 167 1.48 -13.75 -15.20
N VAL A 168 0.97 -14.27 -16.32
CA VAL A 168 1.77 -14.55 -17.52
C VAL A 168 1.51 -13.46 -18.56
N PHE A 169 2.55 -12.71 -18.90
CA PHE A 169 2.52 -11.61 -19.85
C PHE A 169 3.11 -11.96 -21.24
N SER A 170 3.10 -13.24 -21.66
CA SER A 170 3.76 -13.69 -22.87
C SER A 170 3.08 -13.21 -24.17
N GLU A 171 3.90 -13.07 -25.24
CA GLU A 171 3.54 -12.54 -26.58
C GLU A 171 2.35 -13.17 -27.31
N ARG A 172 1.71 -14.21 -26.81
CA ARG A 172 0.54 -14.82 -27.44
C ARG A 172 -0.68 -13.91 -27.52
N ALA A 173 -0.67 -12.78 -26.82
CA ALA A 173 -1.73 -11.76 -26.88
C ALA A 173 -1.71 -10.89 -28.17
N GLY A 174 -0.63 -10.94 -28.96
CA GLY A 174 -0.39 -10.04 -30.09
C GLY A 174 -0.81 -10.52 -31.48
N VAL A 175 -1.37 -11.71 -31.64
CA VAL A 175 -1.65 -12.27 -32.97
C VAL A 175 -3.12 -12.59 -33.16
N ALA A 176 -3.97 -11.60 -33.29
CA ALA A 176 -5.22 -11.70 -34.08
C ALA A 176 -5.96 -10.36 -34.18
N LEU A 177 -5.43 -9.38 -34.90
CA LEU A 177 -6.27 -8.36 -35.52
C LEU A 177 -5.75 -8.09 -36.93
N ARG A 178 -6.26 -8.87 -37.89
CA ARG A 178 -6.15 -8.54 -39.31
C ARG A 178 -7.17 -7.46 -39.64
N SER A 179 -6.63 -6.30 -39.96
CA SER A 179 -7.10 -5.22 -40.84
C SER A 179 -8.53 -5.31 -41.41
N GLY A 180 -9.30 -4.28 -41.09
CA GLY A 180 -10.50 -3.85 -41.78
C GLY A 180 -10.88 -2.44 -41.41
N GLY A 181 -10.36 -1.46 -42.15
CA GLY A 181 -10.91 -0.17 -42.62
C GLY A 181 -11.38 0.88 -41.63
N GLY A 182 -10.63 2.01 -41.59
CA GLY A 182 -11.20 3.35 -41.61
C GLY A 182 -11.59 4.03 -40.31
N GLY A 183 -10.73 4.85 -39.73
CA GLY A 183 -11.13 5.93 -38.78
C GLY A 183 -11.17 5.59 -37.29
N VAL A 184 -11.47 4.38 -36.91
CA VAL A 184 -11.40 3.82 -35.54
C VAL A 184 -9.98 3.30 -35.24
N ASP A 185 -9.17 3.16 -36.29
CA ASP A 185 -7.88 2.48 -36.26
C ASP A 185 -6.83 3.13 -35.31
N ARG A 186 -6.87 4.44 -35.10
CA ARG A 186 -5.84 5.10 -34.26
C ARG A 186 -5.98 4.79 -32.76
N VAL A 187 -7.21 4.69 -32.25
CA VAL A 187 -7.45 4.36 -30.84
C VAL A 187 -7.19 2.87 -30.61
N ILE A 188 -7.67 2.02 -31.53
CA ILE A 188 -7.43 0.57 -31.49
C ILE A 188 -5.93 0.27 -31.64
N GLN A 189 -5.23 0.96 -32.56
CA GLN A 189 -3.78 0.80 -32.76
C GLN A 189 -2.97 1.28 -31.56
N LYS A 190 -3.43 2.34 -30.86
CA LYS A 190 -2.81 2.87 -29.66
C LYS A 190 -2.96 1.89 -28.48
N CYS A 191 -4.13 1.30 -28.28
CA CYS A 191 -4.38 0.29 -27.24
C CYS A 191 -3.77 -1.09 -27.55
N GLN A 192 -3.40 -1.38 -28.79
CA GLN A 192 -2.59 -2.56 -29.16
C GLN A 192 -1.13 -2.42 -28.71
N LEU A 193 -0.59 -1.21 -28.68
CA LEU A 193 0.74 -0.92 -28.12
C LEU A 193 0.78 -1.24 -26.61
N ASP A 194 -0.33 -1.05 -25.89
CA ASP A 194 -0.41 -1.37 -24.46
C ASP A 194 -0.33 -2.89 -24.18
N ALA A 195 -0.92 -3.73 -25.04
CA ALA A 195 -0.78 -5.18 -24.94
C ALA A 195 0.68 -5.63 -25.16
N GLN A 196 1.39 -4.97 -26.08
CA GLN A 196 2.81 -5.20 -26.30
C GLN A 196 3.67 -4.70 -25.11
N ALA A 197 3.32 -3.55 -24.53
CA ALA A 197 3.99 -3.02 -23.35
C ALA A 197 3.77 -3.92 -22.11
N LEU A 198 2.57 -4.49 -21.93
CA LEU A 198 2.31 -5.50 -20.90
C LEU A 198 3.20 -6.74 -21.07
N SER A 199 3.47 -7.16 -22.31
CA SER A 199 4.33 -8.31 -22.57
C SER A 199 5.80 -8.10 -22.15
N GLN A 200 6.22 -6.85 -21.94
CA GLN A 200 7.55 -6.49 -21.45
C GLN A 200 7.66 -6.48 -19.92
N LEU A 201 6.53 -6.60 -19.19
CA LEU A 201 6.59 -6.66 -17.74
C LEU A 201 7.32 -7.93 -17.29
N PRO A 202 8.23 -7.82 -16.31
CA PRO A 202 8.93 -8.98 -15.78
C PRO A 202 7.95 -9.97 -15.13
N GLN A 203 8.22 -11.24 -15.29
CA GLN A 203 7.53 -12.31 -14.57
C GLN A 203 7.84 -12.21 -13.07
N LEU A 204 6.88 -12.60 -12.25
CA LEU A 204 6.98 -12.54 -10.78
C LEU A 204 6.75 -13.93 -10.14
N PRO A 205 7.55 -14.96 -10.48
CA PRO A 205 7.32 -16.34 -10.03
C PRO A 205 7.38 -16.49 -8.50
N GLU A 206 8.09 -15.60 -7.83
CA GLU A 206 8.18 -15.54 -6.37
C GLU A 206 6.84 -15.24 -5.71
N THR A 207 5.94 -14.53 -6.38
CA THR A 207 4.61 -14.22 -5.85
C THR A 207 3.74 -15.45 -5.69
N ALA A 208 3.98 -16.50 -6.48
CA ALA A 208 3.34 -17.79 -6.30
C ALA A 208 3.74 -18.45 -4.96
N VAL A 209 4.99 -18.29 -4.55
CA VAL A 209 5.50 -18.81 -3.25
C VAL A 209 4.87 -18.00 -2.12
N GLU A 210 4.83 -16.67 -2.25
CA GLU A 210 4.20 -15.76 -1.28
C GLU A 210 2.75 -16.16 -1.03
N LEU A 211 1.94 -16.25 -2.09
CA LEU A 211 0.51 -16.53 -1.98
C LEU A 211 0.22 -17.93 -1.42
N ARG A 212 0.99 -18.95 -1.81
CA ARG A 212 0.85 -20.30 -1.25
C ARG A 212 1.18 -20.34 0.25
N THR A 213 2.25 -19.64 0.66
CA THR A 213 2.67 -19.56 2.07
C THR A 213 1.61 -18.81 2.89
N LEU A 214 1.05 -17.73 2.36
CA LEU A 214 -0.07 -17.02 2.99
C LEU A 214 -1.31 -17.90 3.10
N ALA A 215 -1.72 -18.59 2.03
CA ALA A 215 -2.85 -19.50 2.04
C ALA A 215 -2.70 -20.55 3.14
N GLN A 216 -1.53 -21.17 3.24
CA GLN A 216 -1.23 -22.16 4.29
C GLN A 216 -1.28 -21.54 5.69
N THR A 217 -0.66 -20.38 5.90
CA THR A 217 -0.64 -19.68 7.19
C THR A 217 -2.05 -19.31 7.66
N LEU A 218 -2.92 -18.93 6.71
CA LEU A 218 -4.29 -18.50 6.95
C LEU A 218 -5.29 -19.67 7.01
N GLY A 219 -4.81 -20.92 6.84
CA GLY A 219 -5.66 -22.11 6.90
C GLY A 219 -6.55 -22.28 5.66
N ALA A 220 -6.21 -21.65 4.54
CA ALA A 220 -6.87 -21.91 3.26
C ALA A 220 -6.34 -23.18 2.63
N LYS A 221 -7.21 -23.88 1.90
CA LYS A 221 -6.79 -25.02 1.07
C LYS A 221 -6.01 -24.47 -0.14
N PRO A 222 -4.78 -24.94 -0.41
CA PRO A 222 -3.95 -24.38 -1.49
C PRO A 222 -4.65 -24.37 -2.86
N ASP A 223 -5.40 -25.40 -3.17
CA ASP A 223 -6.10 -25.53 -4.47
C ASP A 223 -7.36 -24.66 -4.60
N GLN A 224 -7.80 -24.03 -3.51
CA GLN A 224 -9.02 -23.20 -3.49
C GLN A 224 -8.73 -21.74 -3.13
N GLY A 225 -7.54 -21.43 -2.64
CA GLY A 225 -7.17 -20.11 -2.15
C GLY A 225 -6.13 -19.38 -3.00
N VAL A 226 -5.64 -19.99 -4.12
CA VAL A 226 -4.58 -19.36 -4.91
C VAL A 226 -4.85 -19.54 -6.40
N VAL A 227 -4.88 -18.42 -7.13
CA VAL A 227 -5.10 -18.35 -8.59
C VAL A 227 -3.83 -17.78 -9.22
N LEU A 228 -3.11 -18.58 -9.98
CA LEU A 228 -1.77 -18.29 -10.48
C LEU A 228 -1.62 -18.47 -11.99
N GLY A 229 -0.60 -17.84 -12.54
CA GLY A 229 -0.16 -18.03 -13.91
C GLY A 229 -1.27 -17.68 -14.92
N GLN A 230 -1.50 -18.55 -15.88
CA GLN A 230 -2.54 -18.41 -16.92
C GLN A 230 -3.95 -18.24 -16.35
N GLN A 231 -4.20 -18.63 -15.11
CA GLN A 231 -5.50 -18.51 -14.46
C GLN A 231 -5.70 -17.16 -13.77
N ALA A 232 -4.64 -16.40 -13.50
CA ALA A 232 -4.69 -15.11 -12.82
C ALA A 232 -5.18 -13.99 -13.78
N THR A 233 -6.44 -14.05 -14.19
CA THR A 233 -7.07 -13.15 -15.17
C THR A 233 -8.08 -12.22 -14.52
N VAL A 234 -8.47 -11.12 -15.19
CA VAL A 234 -9.54 -10.22 -14.72
C VAL A 234 -10.86 -10.97 -14.58
N SER A 235 -11.18 -11.83 -15.56
CA SER A 235 -12.39 -12.67 -15.53
C SER A 235 -12.40 -13.61 -14.33
N ALA A 236 -11.24 -14.20 -13.94
CA ALA A 236 -11.13 -15.04 -12.75
C ALA A 236 -11.39 -14.25 -11.47
N VAL A 237 -10.86 -13.02 -11.36
CA VAL A 237 -11.15 -12.13 -10.22
C VAL A 237 -12.64 -11.87 -10.10
N GLN A 238 -13.31 -11.50 -11.19
CA GLN A 238 -14.74 -11.19 -11.22
C GLN A 238 -15.63 -12.41 -10.89
N ALA A 239 -15.23 -13.61 -11.34
CA ALA A 239 -15.96 -14.86 -11.10
C ALA A 239 -15.75 -15.44 -9.68
N SER A 240 -14.77 -14.96 -8.90
CA SER A 240 -14.34 -15.58 -7.65
C SER A 240 -15.24 -15.34 -6.44
N HIS A 241 -16.39 -14.64 -6.58
CA HIS A 241 -17.30 -14.33 -5.47
C HIS A 241 -16.55 -13.79 -4.23
N LEU A 242 -15.77 -12.71 -4.43
CA LEU A 242 -14.81 -12.17 -3.47
C LEU A 242 -15.41 -11.78 -2.10
N GLN A 243 -16.72 -11.51 -2.04
CA GLN A 243 -17.44 -11.25 -0.78
C GLN A 243 -17.40 -12.42 0.21
N ASN A 244 -16.99 -13.61 -0.23
CA ASN A 244 -16.88 -14.78 0.62
C ASN A 244 -15.54 -14.90 1.33
N TYR A 245 -14.55 -14.04 1.02
CA TYR A 245 -13.18 -14.14 1.52
C TYR A 245 -12.85 -12.99 2.49
N ARG A 246 -12.28 -13.37 3.64
CA ARG A 246 -11.85 -12.42 4.68
C ARG A 246 -10.58 -11.66 4.28
N ILE A 247 -9.69 -12.34 3.59
CA ILE A 247 -8.41 -11.78 3.13
C ILE A 247 -8.29 -12.05 1.62
N ILE A 248 -8.06 -10.99 0.86
CA ILE A 248 -7.87 -11.04 -0.59
C ILE A 248 -6.47 -10.48 -0.89
N ALA A 249 -5.68 -11.19 -1.68
CA ALA A 249 -4.32 -10.77 -2.04
C ALA A 249 -4.14 -10.63 -3.54
N PHE A 250 -3.46 -9.55 -3.96
CA PHE A 250 -2.96 -9.36 -5.30
C PHE A 250 -1.44 -9.21 -5.23
N ALA A 251 -0.72 -10.16 -5.80
CA ALA A 251 0.73 -10.17 -5.88
C ALA A 251 1.15 -10.10 -7.36
N THR A 252 1.19 -8.85 -7.87
CA THR A 252 1.39 -8.55 -9.29
C THR A 252 1.95 -7.13 -9.48
N HIS A 253 2.02 -6.64 -10.72
CA HIS A 253 2.36 -5.25 -11.00
C HIS A 253 1.15 -4.33 -10.83
N ALA A 254 1.37 -3.17 -10.17
CA ALA A 254 0.46 -2.05 -10.22
C ALA A 254 0.98 -1.02 -11.22
N LEU A 255 0.12 -0.56 -12.10
CA LEU A 255 0.42 0.40 -13.15
C LEU A 255 -0.29 1.73 -12.88
N LEU A 256 0.39 2.83 -13.19
CA LEU A 256 -0.12 4.18 -13.00
C LEU A 256 -0.65 4.78 -14.32
N PRO A 257 -1.57 5.76 -14.25
CA PRO A 257 -1.99 6.51 -15.43
C PRO A 257 -0.78 7.09 -16.17
N GLY A 258 -0.75 6.89 -17.49
CA GLY A 258 0.32 7.39 -18.37
C GLY A 258 1.53 6.46 -18.49
N GLU A 259 1.62 5.34 -17.76
CA GLU A 259 2.66 4.32 -18.00
C GLU A 259 2.35 3.48 -19.24
N LEU A 260 1.07 3.33 -19.55
CA LEU A 260 0.59 2.80 -20.82
C LEU A 260 -0.29 3.85 -21.50
N ASP A 261 -0.26 3.90 -22.82
CA ASP A 261 -0.95 4.94 -23.61
C ASP A 261 -2.48 4.99 -23.40
N CYS A 262 -3.12 3.84 -23.15
CA CYS A 262 -4.56 3.74 -22.89
C CYS A 262 -4.91 3.70 -21.40
N LEU A 263 -3.93 3.74 -20.51
CA LEU A 263 -4.15 3.66 -19.08
C LEU A 263 -4.48 5.04 -18.51
N THR A 264 -5.76 5.28 -18.23
CA THR A 264 -6.26 6.56 -17.70
C THR A 264 -6.50 6.52 -16.18
N GLU A 265 -6.46 5.34 -15.57
CA GLU A 265 -6.64 5.11 -14.15
C GLU A 265 -5.63 4.08 -13.63
N PRO A 266 -5.32 4.04 -12.32
CA PRO A 266 -4.45 3.00 -11.78
C PRO A 266 -5.05 1.61 -12.00
N ALA A 267 -4.23 0.62 -12.30
CA ALA A 267 -4.66 -0.75 -12.56
C ALA A 267 -3.69 -1.80 -12.01
N LEU A 268 -4.21 -3.00 -11.75
CA LEU A 268 -3.41 -4.20 -11.48
C LEU A 268 -3.26 -5.00 -12.79
N ALA A 269 -2.04 -5.39 -13.10
CA ALA A 269 -1.75 -6.18 -14.28
C ALA A 269 -1.96 -7.67 -13.99
N LEU A 270 -2.83 -8.31 -14.76
CA LEU A 270 -3.15 -9.73 -14.68
C LEU A 270 -2.89 -10.39 -16.05
N THR A 271 -3.04 -11.69 -16.15
CA THR A 271 -2.83 -12.42 -17.40
C THR A 271 -3.88 -12.01 -18.43
N PRO A 272 -3.48 -11.45 -19.58
CA PRO A 272 -4.38 -11.08 -20.66
C PRO A 272 -5.05 -12.33 -21.28
N GLN A 273 -6.32 -12.22 -21.67
CA GLN A 273 -7.04 -13.28 -22.38
C GLN A 273 -7.19 -12.94 -23.86
N THR A 274 -6.60 -13.73 -24.72
CA THR A 274 -6.64 -13.53 -26.18
C THR A 274 -7.97 -13.91 -26.85
N SER A 275 -8.84 -14.62 -26.13
CA SER A 275 -10.05 -15.24 -26.70
C SER A 275 -11.36 -14.57 -26.27
N SER A 276 -11.32 -13.54 -25.42
CA SER A 276 -12.56 -12.88 -24.99
C SER A 276 -13.01 -11.82 -26.00
N HIS A 277 -14.23 -11.95 -26.52
CA HIS A 277 -14.89 -10.93 -27.34
C HIS A 277 -15.09 -9.60 -26.55
N ASP A 278 -14.94 -9.63 -25.23
CA ASP A 278 -15.16 -8.51 -24.31
C ASP A 278 -13.86 -7.75 -23.94
N GLY A 279 -12.74 -8.03 -24.64
CA GLY A 279 -11.52 -7.21 -24.51
C GLY A 279 -10.84 -7.28 -23.16
N ASP A 280 -10.75 -8.46 -22.50
CA ASP A 280 -9.92 -8.64 -21.31
C ASP A 280 -8.44 -8.44 -21.67
N ASN A 281 -8.00 -7.19 -21.55
CA ASN A 281 -6.64 -6.77 -21.84
C ASN A 281 -5.65 -7.07 -20.69
N GLY A 282 -6.09 -7.76 -19.65
CA GLY A 282 -5.28 -8.07 -18.46
C GLY A 282 -5.16 -6.93 -17.45
N LEU A 283 -5.88 -5.82 -17.63
CA LEU A 283 -5.84 -4.68 -16.71
C LEU A 283 -7.09 -4.61 -15.85
N LEU A 284 -6.91 -4.83 -14.54
CA LEU A 284 -7.97 -4.64 -13.55
C LEU A 284 -7.88 -3.20 -13.03
N GLY A 285 -8.58 -2.27 -13.70
CA GLY A 285 -8.58 -0.84 -13.39
C GLY A 285 -9.33 -0.50 -12.10
N ALA A 286 -9.05 0.69 -11.55
CA ALA A 286 -9.68 1.18 -10.32
C ALA A 286 -11.21 1.21 -10.44
N SER A 287 -11.76 1.60 -11.57
CA SER A 287 -13.22 1.57 -11.83
C SER A 287 -13.80 0.16 -11.77
N ALA A 288 -13.10 -0.83 -12.33
CA ALA A 288 -13.52 -2.23 -12.27
C ALA A 288 -13.42 -2.77 -10.83
N ILE A 289 -12.35 -2.42 -10.08
CA ILE A 289 -12.18 -2.78 -8.67
C ILE A 289 -13.33 -2.21 -7.83
N ALA A 290 -13.70 -0.94 -8.03
CA ALA A 290 -14.78 -0.29 -7.27
C ALA A 290 -16.15 -0.95 -7.47
N ASN A 291 -16.36 -1.67 -8.58
CA ASN A 291 -17.57 -2.43 -8.88
C ASN A 291 -17.54 -3.87 -8.33
N LEU A 292 -16.44 -4.35 -7.78
CA LEU A 292 -16.37 -5.62 -7.08
C LEU A 292 -17.24 -5.58 -5.81
N ARG A 293 -17.65 -6.75 -5.35
CA ARG A 293 -18.35 -6.89 -4.06
C ARG A 293 -17.46 -7.62 -3.09
N LEU A 294 -16.98 -6.90 -2.08
CA LEU A 294 -16.10 -7.42 -1.05
C LEU A 294 -16.77 -7.35 0.32
N ASP A 295 -16.38 -8.26 1.21
CA ASP A 295 -16.58 -8.18 2.65
C ASP A 295 -15.25 -8.51 3.34
N ALA A 296 -14.18 -7.95 2.80
CA ALA A 296 -12.82 -8.28 3.20
C ALA A 296 -12.37 -7.49 4.44
N GLU A 297 -11.81 -8.20 5.41
CA GLU A 297 -11.10 -7.57 6.52
C GLU A 297 -9.79 -6.93 6.05
N TRP A 298 -9.14 -7.59 5.09
CA TRP A 298 -7.89 -7.14 4.51
C TRP A 298 -7.87 -7.35 3.00
N VAL A 299 -7.33 -6.38 2.29
CA VAL A 299 -6.80 -6.55 0.95
C VAL A 299 -5.29 -6.37 1.02
N LEU A 300 -4.52 -7.35 0.58
CA LEU A 300 -3.07 -7.27 0.45
C LEU A 300 -2.72 -6.89 -0.99
N LEU A 301 -2.03 -5.79 -1.17
CA LEU A 301 -1.43 -5.39 -2.42
C LEU A 301 0.10 -5.53 -2.33
N SER A 302 0.60 -6.69 -2.70
CA SER A 302 2.02 -6.94 -2.97
C SER A 302 2.29 -6.58 -4.43
N ALA A 303 2.00 -5.31 -4.78
CA ALA A 303 1.95 -4.84 -6.14
C ALA A 303 2.57 -3.43 -6.17
N CYS A 304 3.87 -3.34 -6.43
CA CYS A 304 4.56 -2.07 -6.52
C CYS A 304 4.94 -1.76 -7.94
N ASN A 305 4.70 -0.54 -8.35
CA ASN A 305 5.29 -0.02 -9.55
C ASN A 305 6.74 0.40 -9.29
N THR A 306 7.68 -0.41 -9.78
CA THR A 306 9.10 -0.12 -9.73
C THR A 306 9.65 0.39 -11.07
N ALA A 307 8.85 0.34 -12.15
CA ALA A 307 9.34 0.56 -13.51
C ALA A 307 8.94 1.92 -14.12
N GLY A 308 8.03 2.68 -13.47
CA GLY A 308 7.53 3.93 -14.03
C GLY A 308 8.48 5.13 -13.82
N GLU A 309 8.73 5.90 -14.86
CA GLU A 309 9.39 7.23 -14.81
C GLU A 309 8.51 8.30 -14.12
N GLY A 310 7.32 7.90 -13.61
CA GLY A 310 6.43 8.78 -12.87
C GLY A 310 7.05 9.23 -11.54
N GLY A 311 7.07 10.55 -11.31
CA GLY A 311 7.57 11.12 -10.04
C GLY A 311 6.83 10.58 -8.82
N GLU A 312 7.44 10.69 -7.64
CA GLU A 312 6.93 10.20 -6.34
C GLU A 312 5.48 10.61 -6.03
N ARG A 313 5.05 11.77 -6.53
CA ARG A 313 3.67 12.24 -6.38
C ARG A 313 2.68 11.33 -7.09
N LEU A 314 2.95 10.95 -8.34
CA LEU A 314 2.07 10.07 -9.13
C LEU A 314 1.97 8.68 -8.52
N ARG A 315 3.07 8.15 -7.95
CA ARG A 315 3.09 6.86 -7.26
C ARG A 315 2.20 6.86 -6.02
N GLY A 316 2.30 7.88 -5.18
CA GLY A 316 1.44 8.03 -4.00
C GLY A 316 -0.03 8.24 -4.34
N GLU A 317 -0.33 9.01 -5.37
CA GLU A 317 -1.70 9.24 -5.86
C GLU A 317 -2.30 7.95 -6.48
N GLY A 318 -1.50 7.16 -7.22
CA GLY A 318 -1.92 5.88 -7.79
C GLY A 318 -2.29 4.86 -6.73
N LEU A 319 -1.45 4.68 -5.71
CA LEU A 319 -1.76 3.82 -4.58
C LEU A 319 -3.03 4.28 -3.84
N SER A 320 -3.19 5.59 -3.64
CA SER A 320 -4.39 6.18 -3.04
C SER A 320 -5.63 5.91 -3.90
N GLY A 321 -5.52 5.94 -5.22
CA GLY A 321 -6.59 5.62 -6.17
C GLY A 321 -7.05 4.16 -6.08
N LEU A 322 -6.11 3.21 -6.10
CA LEU A 322 -6.41 1.78 -5.91
C LEU A 322 -7.01 1.51 -4.52
N ALA A 323 -6.44 2.11 -3.46
CA ALA A 323 -6.95 1.97 -2.11
C ALA A 323 -8.40 2.45 -2.02
N THR A 324 -8.71 3.61 -2.60
CA THR A 324 -10.06 4.17 -2.64
C THR A 324 -11.02 3.21 -3.37
N ALA A 325 -10.62 2.63 -4.51
CA ALA A 325 -11.43 1.68 -5.26
C ALA A 325 -11.77 0.43 -4.43
N PHE A 326 -10.79 -0.15 -3.71
CA PHE A 326 -11.03 -1.29 -2.83
C PHE A 326 -11.95 -0.96 -1.65
N PHE A 327 -11.86 0.25 -1.10
CA PHE A 327 -12.78 0.69 -0.05
C PHE A 327 -14.21 0.83 -0.56
N TYR A 328 -14.41 1.38 -1.76
CA TYR A 328 -15.74 1.40 -2.39
C TYR A 328 -16.28 0.00 -2.65
N ALA A 329 -15.43 -0.95 -2.99
CA ALA A 329 -15.80 -2.35 -3.16
C ALA A 329 -16.18 -3.06 -1.85
N GLY A 330 -15.83 -2.50 -0.67
CA GLY A 330 -16.18 -3.07 0.66
C GLY A 330 -14.99 -3.62 1.46
N ALA A 331 -13.75 -3.32 1.09
CA ALA A 331 -12.59 -3.64 1.92
C ALA A 331 -12.55 -2.74 3.16
N ARG A 332 -12.15 -3.28 4.32
CA ARG A 332 -11.97 -2.51 5.57
C ARG A 332 -10.56 -1.95 5.70
N SER A 333 -9.58 -2.70 5.27
CA SER A 333 -8.17 -2.33 5.37
C SER A 333 -7.40 -2.81 4.16
N LEU A 334 -6.40 -2.03 3.79
CA LEU A 334 -5.46 -2.35 2.74
C LEU A 334 -4.05 -2.43 3.34
N LEU A 335 -3.34 -3.51 3.10
CA LEU A 335 -1.91 -3.64 3.37
C LEU A 335 -1.20 -3.53 2.02
N ALA A 336 -0.56 -2.40 1.76
CA ALA A 336 0.00 -2.09 0.45
C ALA A 336 1.50 -1.81 0.52
N SER A 337 2.24 -2.32 -0.46
CA SER A 337 3.66 -2.07 -0.59
C SER A 337 3.94 -0.77 -1.35
N HIS A 338 4.99 -0.05 -0.94
CA HIS A 338 5.44 1.20 -1.56
C HIS A 338 6.59 1.00 -2.57
N TRP A 339 7.26 -0.14 -2.53
CA TRP A 339 8.34 -0.54 -3.44
C TRP A 339 8.45 -2.04 -3.52
N TYR A 340 9.12 -2.49 -4.57
CA TYR A 340 9.42 -3.91 -4.73
C TYR A 340 10.39 -4.39 -3.64
N VAL A 341 10.04 -5.46 -2.97
CA VAL A 341 10.90 -6.12 -1.97
C VAL A 341 11.16 -7.54 -2.42
N VAL A 342 12.40 -8.01 -2.23
CA VAL A 342 12.79 -9.40 -2.47
C VAL A 342 11.85 -10.34 -1.71
N SER A 343 11.50 -11.47 -2.32
CA SER A 343 10.47 -12.43 -1.88
C SER A 343 10.54 -12.84 -0.42
N GLU A 344 11.73 -13.19 0.09
CA GLU A 344 11.87 -13.73 1.46
C GLU A 344 11.43 -12.71 2.53
N PRO A 345 11.91 -11.44 2.54
CA PRO A 345 11.41 -10.43 3.49
C PRO A 345 9.91 -10.15 3.35
N THR A 346 9.38 -10.12 2.11
CA THR A 346 7.95 -9.90 1.87
C THR A 346 7.10 -11.02 2.46
N VAL A 347 7.43 -12.28 2.18
CA VAL A 347 6.74 -13.44 2.73
C VAL A 347 6.82 -13.43 4.24
N LEU A 348 7.99 -13.13 4.82
CA LEU A 348 8.16 -13.09 6.26
C LEU A 348 7.34 -11.98 6.90
N LEU A 349 7.35 -10.76 6.33
CA LEU A 349 6.62 -9.61 6.85
C LEU A 349 5.10 -9.87 6.81
N THR A 350 4.57 -10.30 5.67
CA THR A 350 3.13 -10.51 5.48
C THR A 350 2.63 -11.68 6.32
N THR A 351 3.33 -12.82 6.34
CA THR A 351 2.96 -13.97 7.17
C THR A 351 3.02 -13.66 8.65
N ARG A 352 4.05 -12.92 9.14
CA ARG A 352 4.14 -12.49 10.53
C ARG A 352 3.06 -11.50 10.92
N THR A 353 2.67 -10.61 10.01
CA THR A 353 1.57 -9.67 10.24
C THR A 353 0.25 -10.43 10.48
N PHE A 354 -0.08 -11.36 9.59
CA PHE A 354 -1.33 -12.13 9.72
C PHE A 354 -1.28 -13.12 10.87
N ASP A 355 -0.15 -13.77 11.13
CA ASP A 355 0.02 -14.67 12.28
C ASP A 355 -0.16 -13.92 13.61
N ALA A 356 0.46 -12.74 13.75
CA ALA A 356 0.30 -11.90 14.94
C ALA A 356 -1.16 -11.46 15.13
N TYR A 357 -1.83 -11.05 14.03
CA TYR A 357 -3.23 -10.64 14.06
C TYR A 357 -4.17 -11.77 14.48
N GLN A 358 -3.97 -12.99 13.93
CA GLN A 358 -4.83 -14.14 14.23
C GLN A 358 -4.62 -14.69 15.63
N LYS A 359 -3.37 -14.74 16.12
CA LYS A 359 -3.03 -15.34 17.42
C LYS A 359 -3.29 -14.45 18.62
N SER A 360 -3.56 -13.17 18.40
CA SER A 360 -3.76 -12.20 19.47
C SER A 360 -5.14 -11.55 19.35
N PRO A 361 -6.21 -12.18 19.89
CA PRO A 361 -7.53 -11.58 19.93
C PRO A 361 -7.47 -10.19 20.57
N GLY A 362 -8.00 -9.19 19.89
CA GLY A 362 -7.95 -7.83 20.36
C GLY A 362 -6.73 -7.01 19.91
N MET A 363 -5.80 -7.57 19.14
CA MET A 363 -4.72 -6.80 18.52
C MET A 363 -5.23 -6.01 17.32
N GLY A 364 -4.89 -4.72 17.25
CA GLY A 364 -5.16 -3.89 16.07
C GLY A 364 -4.30 -4.31 14.87
N ARG A 365 -4.82 -4.07 13.68
CA ARG A 365 -4.11 -4.36 12.41
C ARG A 365 -2.79 -3.61 12.30
N ALA A 366 -2.76 -2.34 12.74
CA ALA A 366 -1.54 -1.53 12.72
C ALA A 366 -0.45 -2.09 13.65
N GLU A 367 -0.84 -2.57 14.84
CA GLU A 367 0.09 -3.19 15.79
C GLU A 367 0.59 -4.56 15.28
N ALA A 368 -0.24 -5.33 14.60
CA ALA A 368 0.18 -6.58 13.97
C ALA A 368 1.28 -6.34 12.91
N LEU A 369 1.11 -5.33 12.05
CA LEU A 369 2.13 -4.92 11.09
C LEU A 369 3.40 -4.43 11.80
N ARG A 370 3.27 -3.57 12.81
CA ARG A 370 4.41 -3.07 13.60
C ARG A 370 5.25 -4.21 14.17
N ARG A 371 4.63 -5.22 14.77
CA ARG A 371 5.35 -6.39 15.32
C ARG A 371 6.10 -7.17 14.25
N ALA A 372 5.50 -7.34 13.09
CA ALA A 372 6.17 -7.97 11.96
C ALA A 372 7.37 -7.13 11.50
N GLN A 373 7.24 -5.82 11.37
CA GLN A 373 8.33 -4.90 11.03
C GLN A 373 9.48 -4.98 12.03
N LEU A 374 9.19 -4.97 13.33
CA LEU A 374 10.20 -5.11 14.38
C LEU A 374 10.91 -6.47 14.33
N THR A 375 10.19 -7.55 14.02
CA THR A 375 10.79 -8.88 13.85
C THR A 375 11.84 -8.93 12.72
N LEU A 376 11.61 -8.21 11.62
CA LEU A 376 12.59 -8.10 10.54
C LEU A 376 13.75 -7.18 10.93
N LEU A 377 13.44 -6.03 11.53
CA LEU A 377 14.42 -5.04 11.97
C LEU A 377 15.45 -5.61 12.97
N GLU A 378 15.04 -6.58 13.78
CA GLU A 378 15.92 -7.27 14.73
C GLU A 378 16.93 -8.23 14.07
N LYS A 379 16.70 -8.63 12.80
CA LYS A 379 17.60 -9.49 12.06
C LYS A 379 18.69 -8.64 11.37
N PRO A 380 19.99 -8.87 11.65
CA PRO A 380 21.06 -8.04 11.07
C PRO A 380 21.05 -7.95 9.55
N ASN A 381 20.71 -9.05 8.86
CA ASN A 381 20.63 -9.11 7.40
C ASN A 381 19.34 -8.53 6.83
N MET A 382 18.37 -8.14 7.65
CA MET A 382 17.08 -7.55 7.26
C MET A 382 16.83 -6.20 7.96
N ALA A 383 17.81 -5.65 8.68
CA ALA A 383 17.66 -4.39 9.40
C ALA A 383 17.56 -3.16 8.49
N HIS A 384 18.03 -3.25 7.23
CA HIS A 384 17.86 -2.19 6.25
C HIS A 384 16.35 -1.92 6.00
N PRO A 385 15.90 -0.63 5.97
CA PRO A 385 14.47 -0.31 5.87
C PRO A 385 13.81 -0.79 4.59
N ILE A 386 14.55 -1.09 3.54
CA ILE A 386 14.03 -1.68 2.32
C ILE A 386 13.23 -2.96 2.56
N PHE A 387 13.61 -3.75 3.59
CA PHE A 387 13.03 -5.06 3.87
C PHE A 387 11.78 -4.99 4.75
N TRP A 388 11.75 -4.09 5.73
CA TRP A 388 10.69 -4.08 6.74
C TRP A 388 9.71 -2.92 6.61
N ALA A 389 10.09 -1.81 5.96
CA ALA A 389 9.25 -0.63 5.88
C ALA A 389 8.43 -0.54 4.59
N ALA A 390 8.53 -1.55 3.70
CA ALA A 390 7.87 -1.52 2.39
C ALA A 390 6.35 -1.46 2.48
N PHE A 391 5.74 -2.06 3.49
CA PHE A 391 4.29 -2.13 3.62
C PHE A 391 3.73 -1.11 4.59
N THR A 392 2.58 -0.56 4.22
CA THR A 392 1.80 0.34 5.08
C THR A 392 0.36 -0.12 5.11
N LEU A 393 -0.26 0.02 6.28
CA LEU A 393 -1.68 -0.19 6.47
C LEU A 393 -2.46 1.07 6.10
N ILE A 394 -3.48 0.94 5.28
CA ILE A 394 -4.39 2.03 4.90
C ILE A 394 -5.81 1.63 5.32
N GLY A 395 -6.58 2.54 5.91
CA GLY A 395 -7.97 2.30 6.29
C GLY A 395 -8.18 1.95 7.76
N GLU A 396 -9.15 1.07 8.05
CA GLU A 396 -9.47 0.67 9.43
C GLU A 396 -8.33 -0.15 10.03
N SER A 397 -7.76 0.37 11.09
CA SER A 397 -6.53 -0.14 11.69
C SER A 397 -6.72 -0.72 13.09
N SER A 398 -7.89 -0.51 13.65
CA SER A 398 -8.22 -0.93 15.00
C SER A 398 -8.73 -2.38 15.06
N PHE A 399 -9.06 -2.83 16.26
CA PHE A 399 -9.56 -4.18 16.52
C PHE A 399 -10.84 -4.52 15.74
N SER A 400 -10.93 -5.72 15.18
CA SER A 400 -12.23 -6.37 15.06
C SER A 400 -12.61 -6.87 16.47
N ARG A 401 -13.73 -6.40 17.00
CA ARG A 401 -14.30 -6.95 18.22
C ARG A 401 -14.86 -8.33 17.97
#